data_d62030225fd51d96f9145f304ce0b974
#
_entry.id   d62030225fd51d96f9145f304ce0b974
#
_cell.length_a   1.000
_cell.length_b   1.000
_cell.length_c   1.000
_cell.angle_alpha   90.00
_cell.angle_beta   90.00
_cell.angle_gamma   90.00
#
_symmetry.space_group_name_H-M   'P 1'
#
loop_
_entity.id
_entity.type
_entity.pdbx_description
1 polymer ?
#
loop_
_entity_poly.entity_id
_entity_poly.type
_entity_poly.pdbx_seq_one_letter_code
_entity_poly.pdbx_strand_id
1 'polypeptide(L)'
;MLKIRKNDIVARKSYGCDILFSVDKIISITNGTAIAILKGITTRIIADAFIDDLLIIDSNNFDNPISRTDNIIENRILSSLNKKIIKNKYRFMQNTGRILHLDGDKRYSEKSRRYYNKIGLNAIVRNVPEFKQPLMVKSLIPKYKPDILIVTGHDSMIKAGINYNDIHNYRNSKYFIQSVIEARKIIPSNKDLAIFAGACQSFFEAIITSGANFASSPARILIDFMDPLIVAEKIATTSRNKFLTINDIIEDLRDGKKGIDGVGSMGKRDL
;
A
#
# COMPACT_ATOMS: atom_id res chain seq x y z
N MET A 1 23.92 -24.41 -12.98
CA MET A 1 23.30 -23.31 -12.20
C MET A 1 21.85 -23.18 -12.63
N LEU A 2 20.90 -23.21 -11.70
CA LEU A 2 19.49 -22.91 -11.99
C LEU A 2 19.40 -21.47 -12.49
N LYS A 3 18.86 -21.28 -13.70
CA LYS A 3 18.75 -19.96 -14.34
C LYS A 3 17.54 -19.24 -13.74
N ILE A 4 17.77 -18.18 -12.98
CA ILE A 4 16.71 -17.33 -12.43
C ILE A 4 15.89 -16.71 -13.56
N ARG A 5 14.56 -16.71 -13.42
CA ARG A 5 13.59 -16.24 -14.41
C ARG A 5 12.60 -15.25 -13.75
N LYS A 6 11.92 -14.48 -14.58
CA LYS A 6 10.80 -13.65 -14.14
C LYS A 6 9.74 -14.51 -13.43
N ASN A 7 9.19 -14.00 -12.34
CA ASN A 7 8.24 -14.61 -11.41
C ASN A 7 8.80 -15.71 -10.50
N ASP A 8 10.08 -16.06 -10.60
CA ASP A 8 10.69 -16.95 -9.61
C ASP A 8 10.60 -16.31 -8.22
N ILE A 9 10.41 -17.18 -7.21
CA ILE A 9 10.48 -16.77 -5.81
C ILE A 9 11.92 -16.90 -5.38
N VAL A 10 12.47 -15.80 -4.86
CA VAL A 10 13.87 -15.71 -4.47
C VAL A 10 14.04 -14.98 -3.14
N ALA A 11 15.18 -15.23 -2.49
CA ALA A 11 15.63 -14.44 -1.33
C ALA A 11 17.08 -13.99 -1.55
N ARG A 12 17.50 -12.91 -0.87
CA ARG A 12 18.86 -12.37 -0.98
C ARG A 12 19.76 -13.00 0.08
N LYS A 13 20.84 -13.65 -0.35
CA LYS A 13 21.83 -14.30 0.53
C LYS A 13 22.52 -13.27 1.44
N SER A 14 22.89 -12.11 0.88
CA SER A 14 23.56 -11.03 1.61
C SER A 14 22.74 -10.44 2.77
N TYR A 15 21.42 -10.70 2.81
CA TYR A 15 20.52 -10.30 3.89
C TYR A 15 19.94 -11.49 4.66
N GLY A 16 20.66 -12.64 4.65
CA GLY A 16 20.23 -13.82 5.41
C GLY A 16 18.90 -14.41 4.97
N CYS A 17 18.46 -14.13 3.75
CA CYS A 17 17.17 -14.59 3.20
C CYS A 17 15.93 -14.12 4.02
N ASP A 18 16.01 -12.95 4.64
CA ASP A 18 15.00 -12.39 5.56
C ASP A 18 13.67 -12.02 4.89
N ILE A 19 13.70 -11.69 3.59
CA ILE A 19 12.53 -11.30 2.81
C ILE A 19 12.43 -12.15 1.54
N LEU A 20 11.21 -12.66 1.28
CA LEU A 20 10.89 -13.32 0.02
C LEU A 20 10.45 -12.32 -1.04
N PHE A 21 11.01 -12.47 -2.22
CA PHE A 21 10.72 -11.64 -3.38
C PHE A 21 10.23 -12.48 -4.56
N SER A 22 9.44 -11.85 -5.41
CA SER A 22 9.23 -12.30 -6.79
C SER A 22 10.10 -11.49 -7.73
N VAL A 23 10.76 -12.15 -8.68
CA VAL A 23 11.54 -11.49 -9.73
C VAL A 23 10.58 -10.78 -10.69
N ASP A 24 10.63 -9.44 -10.74
CA ASP A 24 9.81 -8.63 -11.66
C ASP A 24 10.45 -8.57 -13.06
N LYS A 25 11.75 -8.30 -13.12
CA LYS A 25 12.52 -8.30 -14.37
C LYS A 25 14.01 -8.53 -14.10
N ILE A 26 14.71 -8.97 -15.15
CA ILE A 26 16.15 -9.13 -15.14
C ILE A 26 16.74 -8.12 -16.15
N ILE A 27 17.80 -7.44 -15.73
CA ILE A 27 18.53 -6.45 -16.52
C ILE A 27 19.95 -6.97 -16.67
N SER A 28 20.36 -7.25 -17.91
CA SER A 28 21.73 -7.60 -18.21
C SER A 28 22.61 -6.34 -18.20
N ILE A 29 23.76 -6.41 -17.53
CA ILE A 29 24.78 -5.36 -17.52
C ILE A 29 25.93 -5.82 -18.41
N THR A 30 26.71 -4.88 -18.92
CA THR A 30 27.97 -5.15 -19.62
C THR A 30 28.88 -6.03 -18.74
N ASN A 31 29.58 -7.00 -19.33
CA ASN A 31 30.48 -7.97 -18.70
C ASN A 31 29.82 -9.24 -18.09
N GLY A 32 28.65 -9.65 -18.59
CA GLY A 32 28.04 -10.92 -18.19
C GLY A 32 27.39 -10.91 -16.80
N THR A 33 27.38 -9.80 -16.08
CA THR A 33 26.63 -9.61 -14.84
C THR A 33 25.18 -9.26 -15.15
N ALA A 34 24.26 -9.75 -14.33
CA ALA A 34 22.85 -9.39 -14.42
C ALA A 34 22.30 -9.01 -13.05
N ILE A 35 21.39 -8.02 -13.06
CA ILE A 35 20.66 -7.56 -11.88
C ILE A 35 19.19 -7.93 -12.04
N ALA A 36 18.60 -8.48 -10.99
CA ALA A 36 17.17 -8.69 -10.89
C ALA A 36 16.52 -7.53 -10.13
N ILE A 37 15.39 -7.04 -10.63
CA ILE A 37 14.48 -6.18 -9.88
C ILE A 37 13.47 -7.07 -9.17
N LEU A 38 13.32 -6.88 -7.88
CA LEU A 38 12.62 -7.76 -6.95
C LEU A 38 11.44 -7.03 -6.32
N LYS A 39 10.29 -7.68 -6.23
CA LYS A 39 9.10 -7.20 -5.51
C LYS A 39 8.83 -8.10 -4.31
N GLY A 40 8.71 -7.52 -3.13
CA GLY A 40 8.38 -8.24 -1.90
C GLY A 40 7.03 -8.95 -2.02
N ILE A 41 6.96 -10.21 -1.53
CA ILE A 41 5.76 -11.03 -1.59
C ILE A 41 4.78 -10.68 -0.47
N THR A 42 5.29 -10.44 0.72
CA THR A 42 4.50 -10.13 1.92
C THR A 42 4.62 -8.68 2.37
N THR A 43 5.52 -7.91 1.77
CA THR A 43 5.80 -6.51 2.08
C THR A 43 5.83 -5.67 0.80
N ARG A 44 5.48 -4.39 0.90
CA ARG A 44 5.42 -3.45 -0.24
C ARG A 44 6.79 -2.82 -0.53
N ILE A 45 7.84 -3.66 -0.56
CA ILE A 45 9.22 -3.24 -0.86
C ILE A 45 9.62 -3.66 -2.27
N ILE A 46 10.37 -2.79 -2.95
CA ILE A 46 11.06 -3.10 -4.20
C ILE A 46 12.56 -3.04 -3.95
N ALA A 47 13.30 -4.01 -4.45
CA ALA A 47 14.75 -4.10 -4.30
C ALA A 47 15.40 -4.46 -5.63
N ASP A 48 16.71 -4.35 -5.70
CA ASP A 48 17.54 -4.93 -6.74
C ASP A 48 18.65 -5.77 -6.10
N ALA A 49 19.09 -6.79 -6.82
CA ALA A 49 20.21 -7.64 -6.42
C ALA A 49 20.91 -8.22 -7.65
N PHE A 50 22.19 -8.47 -7.53
CA PHE A 50 22.90 -9.31 -8.49
C PHE A 50 22.31 -10.71 -8.47
N ILE A 51 22.25 -11.36 -9.64
CA ILE A 51 21.68 -12.71 -9.76
C ILE A 51 22.44 -13.71 -8.85
N ASP A 52 23.74 -13.55 -8.69
CA ASP A 52 24.57 -14.42 -7.85
C ASP A 52 24.28 -14.30 -6.35
N ASP A 53 23.68 -13.17 -5.91
CA ASP A 53 23.19 -12.97 -4.54
C ASP A 53 21.84 -13.64 -4.27
N LEU A 54 21.18 -14.16 -5.30
CA LEU A 54 19.86 -14.72 -5.17
C LEU A 54 19.88 -16.23 -4.92
N LEU A 55 19.01 -16.66 -4.02
CA LEU A 55 18.66 -18.06 -3.80
C LEU A 55 17.23 -18.29 -4.28
N ILE A 56 17.01 -19.25 -5.17
CA ILE A 56 15.68 -19.71 -5.57
C ILE A 56 15.08 -20.47 -4.40
N ILE A 57 13.86 -20.11 -4.04
CA ILE A 57 13.10 -20.74 -2.97
C ILE A 57 12.06 -21.67 -3.59
N ASP A 58 12.19 -22.98 -3.31
CA ASP A 58 11.20 -23.97 -3.75
C ASP A 58 9.93 -23.81 -2.91
N SER A 59 8.82 -23.55 -3.58
CA SER A 59 7.51 -23.36 -2.95
C SER A 59 7.00 -24.61 -2.21
N ASN A 60 7.57 -25.79 -2.48
CA ASN A 60 7.13 -27.04 -1.86
C ASN A 60 7.71 -27.28 -0.46
N ASN A 61 8.76 -26.55 -0.08
CA ASN A 61 9.50 -26.78 1.17
C ASN A 61 9.32 -25.69 2.23
N PHE A 62 8.43 -24.74 2.01
CA PHE A 62 8.23 -23.64 2.96
C PHE A 62 6.77 -23.56 3.42
N ASP A 63 6.60 -23.35 4.71
CA ASP A 63 5.38 -22.78 5.30
C ASP A 63 5.03 -21.52 4.50
N ASN A 64 4.05 -21.64 3.63
CA ASN A 64 3.82 -20.69 2.53
C ASN A 64 3.53 -19.28 3.10
N PRO A 65 4.45 -18.29 2.95
CA PRO A 65 4.24 -16.93 3.49
C PRO A 65 2.99 -16.26 2.92
N ILE A 66 2.54 -16.72 1.75
CA ILE A 66 1.30 -16.27 1.10
C ILE A 66 0.11 -16.73 1.94
N SER A 67 0.10 -17.98 2.41
CA SER A 67 -0.98 -18.50 3.26
C SER A 67 -1.01 -17.82 4.64
N ARG A 68 0.14 -17.46 5.22
CA ARG A 68 0.17 -16.66 6.46
C ARG A 68 -0.45 -15.28 6.27
N THR A 69 -0.14 -14.61 5.15
CA THR A 69 -0.74 -13.30 4.82
C THR A 69 -2.25 -13.44 4.58
N ASP A 70 -2.69 -14.51 3.92
CA ASP A 70 -4.13 -14.77 3.70
C ASP A 70 -4.85 -15.05 5.02
N ASN A 71 -4.25 -15.77 5.96
CA ASN A 71 -4.80 -15.99 7.30
C ASN A 71 -4.93 -14.69 8.11
N ILE A 72 -3.95 -13.76 8.00
CA ILE A 72 -4.04 -12.44 8.64
C ILE A 72 -5.24 -11.68 8.07
N ILE A 73 -5.44 -11.69 6.76
CA ILE A 73 -6.57 -11.04 6.09
C ILE A 73 -7.89 -11.66 6.56
N GLU A 74 -8.01 -12.99 6.60
CA GLU A 74 -9.22 -13.66 7.07
C GLU A 74 -9.53 -13.33 8.54
N ASN A 75 -8.55 -13.39 9.43
CA ASN A 75 -8.72 -13.02 10.83
C ASN A 75 -9.17 -11.56 10.98
N ARG A 76 -8.62 -10.64 10.19
CA ARG A 76 -9.04 -9.24 10.21
C ARG A 76 -10.47 -9.08 9.67
N ILE A 77 -10.83 -9.78 8.60
CA ILE A 77 -12.19 -9.81 8.07
C ILE A 77 -13.17 -10.30 9.16
N LEU A 78 -12.85 -11.38 9.85
CA LEU A 78 -13.68 -11.91 10.95
C LEU A 78 -13.83 -10.92 12.09
N SER A 79 -12.74 -10.28 12.51
CA SER A 79 -12.76 -9.23 13.53
C SER A 79 -13.65 -8.05 13.13
N SER A 80 -13.52 -7.55 11.89
CA SER A 80 -14.34 -6.45 11.38
C SER A 80 -15.82 -6.83 11.25
N LEU A 81 -16.11 -8.06 10.85
CA LEU A 81 -17.48 -8.59 10.77
C LEU A 81 -18.11 -8.72 12.15
N ASN A 82 -17.39 -9.26 13.14
CA ASN A 82 -17.89 -9.40 14.51
C ASN A 82 -18.23 -8.04 15.13
N LYS A 83 -17.39 -7.02 14.92
CA LYS A 83 -17.69 -5.65 15.36
C LYS A 83 -18.96 -5.07 14.68
N LYS A 84 -19.31 -5.53 13.47
CA LYS A 84 -20.47 -5.07 12.68
C LYS A 84 -21.77 -5.84 12.97
N ILE A 85 -21.69 -7.12 13.31
CA ILE A 85 -22.87 -7.96 13.69
C ILE A 85 -23.62 -7.32 14.87
N ILE A 86 -22.89 -6.69 15.79
CA ILE A 86 -23.45 -5.96 16.94
C ILE A 86 -24.19 -4.66 16.54
N LYS A 87 -24.02 -4.14 15.30
CA LYS A 87 -24.53 -2.84 14.85
C LYS A 87 -25.36 -2.88 13.56
N ASN A 88 -26.29 -3.83 13.42
CA ASN A 88 -27.30 -3.87 12.33
C ASN A 88 -26.70 -3.70 10.88
N LYS A 89 -26.22 -4.82 10.34
CA LYS A 89 -25.36 -4.99 9.16
C LYS A 89 -25.79 -4.29 7.87
N TYR A 90 -27.09 -4.28 7.54
CA TYR A 90 -27.59 -3.82 6.24
C TYR A 90 -27.63 -2.29 6.10
N ARG A 91 -27.96 -1.58 7.17
CA ARG A 91 -28.01 -0.09 7.17
C ARG A 91 -26.61 0.53 7.15
N PHE A 92 -25.60 -0.21 7.62
CA PHE A 92 -24.22 0.26 7.73
C PHE A 92 -23.49 0.31 6.38
N MET A 93 -23.81 -0.62 5.46
CA MET A 93 -23.09 -0.77 4.18
C MET A 93 -23.48 0.29 3.13
N GLN A 94 -24.71 0.81 3.19
CA GLN A 94 -25.20 1.76 2.18
C GLN A 94 -24.63 3.17 2.33
N ASN A 95 -24.15 3.54 3.51
CA ASN A 95 -23.77 4.90 3.86
C ASN A 95 -22.27 5.10 4.10
N THR A 96 -21.42 4.13 3.73
CA THR A 96 -19.97 4.28 3.88
C THR A 96 -19.35 5.11 2.76
N GLY A 97 -18.26 5.81 3.07
CA GLY A 97 -17.52 6.57 2.06
C GLY A 97 -17.06 5.70 0.89
N ARG A 98 -17.11 6.26 -0.32
CA ARG A 98 -16.68 5.61 -1.57
C ARG A 98 -15.15 5.60 -1.66
N ILE A 99 -14.56 4.43 -1.82
CA ILE A 99 -13.11 4.24 -1.89
C ILE A 99 -12.69 4.02 -3.34
N LEU A 100 -11.71 4.78 -3.81
CA LEU A 100 -10.92 4.47 -4.99
C LEU A 100 -9.52 4.07 -4.54
N HIS A 101 -9.13 2.81 -4.81
CA HIS A 101 -7.82 2.28 -4.44
C HIS A 101 -7.02 1.90 -5.69
N LEU A 102 -5.90 2.59 -5.91
CA LEU A 102 -4.92 2.28 -6.94
C LEU A 102 -3.73 1.58 -6.30
N ASP A 103 -3.39 0.39 -6.79
CA ASP A 103 -2.26 -0.38 -6.29
C ASP A 103 -1.35 -0.84 -7.43
N GLY A 104 -0.03 -0.67 -7.27
CA GLY A 104 0.98 -1.05 -8.25
C GLY A 104 1.17 -2.55 -8.42
N ASP A 105 0.66 -3.37 -7.50
CA ASP A 105 0.79 -4.83 -7.54
C ASP A 105 -0.57 -5.53 -7.72
N LYS A 106 -0.63 -6.46 -8.67
CA LYS A 106 -1.86 -7.21 -8.97
C LYS A 106 -2.33 -8.04 -7.77
N ARG A 107 -1.41 -8.73 -7.08
CA ARG A 107 -1.75 -9.58 -5.91
C ARG A 107 -2.35 -8.75 -4.79
N TYR A 108 -1.72 -7.59 -4.50
CA TYR A 108 -2.24 -6.69 -3.48
C TYR A 108 -3.56 -6.04 -3.88
N SER A 109 -3.75 -5.69 -5.15
CA SER A 109 -5.05 -5.23 -5.67
C SER A 109 -6.16 -6.26 -5.47
N GLU A 110 -5.89 -7.54 -5.75
CA GLU A 110 -6.85 -8.62 -5.57
C GLU A 110 -7.19 -8.86 -4.09
N LYS A 111 -6.17 -8.88 -3.21
CA LYS A 111 -6.34 -8.99 -1.76
C LYS A 111 -7.14 -7.80 -1.19
N SER A 112 -6.85 -6.58 -1.63
CA SER A 112 -7.58 -5.36 -1.22
C SER A 112 -9.05 -5.44 -1.63
N ARG A 113 -9.33 -5.85 -2.86
CA ARG A 113 -10.71 -6.04 -3.36
C ARG A 113 -11.46 -7.07 -2.53
N ARG A 114 -10.83 -8.23 -2.26
CA ARG A 114 -11.41 -9.29 -1.42
C ARG A 114 -11.74 -8.76 -0.03
N TYR A 115 -10.82 -8.03 0.60
CA TYR A 115 -11.02 -7.43 1.91
C TYR A 115 -12.24 -6.50 1.92
N TYR A 116 -12.24 -5.46 1.07
CA TYR A 116 -13.32 -4.48 1.02
C TYR A 116 -14.67 -5.11 0.74
N ASN A 117 -14.73 -6.04 -0.22
CA ASN A 117 -15.98 -6.74 -0.56
C ASN A 117 -16.53 -7.56 0.63
N LYS A 118 -15.66 -8.31 1.30
CA LYS A 118 -16.09 -9.17 2.43
C LYS A 118 -16.56 -8.35 3.63
N ILE A 119 -15.94 -7.21 3.91
CA ILE A 119 -16.40 -6.32 4.98
C ILE A 119 -17.48 -5.33 4.52
N GLY A 120 -17.88 -5.37 3.26
CA GLY A 120 -18.99 -4.62 2.69
C GLY A 120 -18.73 -3.13 2.54
N LEU A 121 -17.52 -2.71 2.17
CA LEU A 121 -17.22 -1.34 1.84
C LEU A 121 -17.44 -1.05 0.34
N ASN A 122 -17.89 0.16 0.05
CA ASN A 122 -18.04 0.65 -1.33
C ASN A 122 -16.66 1.02 -1.90
N ALA A 123 -15.98 0.05 -2.53
CA ALA A 123 -14.62 0.23 -3.00
C ALA A 123 -14.41 -0.19 -4.46
N ILE A 124 -13.74 0.66 -5.20
CA ILE A 124 -13.25 0.37 -6.55
C ILE A 124 -11.74 0.22 -6.46
N VAL A 125 -11.24 -0.99 -6.70
CA VAL A 125 -9.81 -1.29 -6.69
C VAL A 125 -9.32 -1.49 -8.11
N ARG A 126 -8.22 -0.82 -8.46
CA ARG A 126 -7.56 -0.92 -9.77
C ARG A 126 -6.08 -1.27 -9.59
N ASN A 127 -5.61 -2.27 -10.33
CA ASN A 127 -4.18 -2.49 -10.48
C ASN A 127 -3.63 -1.50 -11.50
N VAL A 128 -2.77 -0.60 -11.04
CA VAL A 128 -2.16 0.47 -11.85
C VAL A 128 -0.69 0.61 -11.44
N PRO A 129 0.26 0.30 -12.33
CA PRO A 129 1.67 0.51 -12.04
C PRO A 129 1.95 1.93 -11.55
N GLU A 130 2.85 2.08 -10.58
CA GLU A 130 3.11 3.32 -9.85
C GLU A 130 3.29 4.52 -10.79
N PHE A 131 4.09 4.36 -11.84
CA PHE A 131 4.36 5.43 -12.81
C PHE A 131 3.15 5.88 -13.64
N LYS A 132 2.08 5.09 -13.69
CA LYS A 132 0.82 5.43 -14.36
C LYS A 132 -0.22 6.01 -13.42
N GLN A 133 -0.06 5.86 -12.10
CA GLN A 133 -1.07 6.28 -11.13
C GLN A 133 -1.40 7.78 -11.22
N PRO A 134 -0.45 8.72 -11.41
CA PRO A 134 -0.79 10.14 -11.53
C PRO A 134 -1.76 10.43 -12.69
N LEU A 135 -1.54 9.79 -13.84
CA LEU A 135 -2.43 9.93 -15.00
C LEU A 135 -3.82 9.30 -14.74
N MET A 136 -3.83 8.13 -14.09
CA MET A 136 -5.08 7.44 -13.79
C MET A 136 -5.92 8.16 -12.75
N VAL A 137 -5.30 8.82 -11.78
CA VAL A 137 -5.99 9.68 -10.79
C VAL A 137 -6.81 10.76 -11.51
N LYS A 138 -6.23 11.44 -12.51
CA LYS A 138 -6.91 12.48 -13.30
C LYS A 138 -8.21 11.99 -13.95
N SER A 139 -8.22 10.78 -14.46
CA SER A 139 -9.38 10.23 -15.17
C SER A 139 -10.38 9.54 -14.23
N LEU A 140 -9.91 8.92 -13.16
CA LEU A 140 -10.76 8.09 -12.31
C LEU A 140 -11.48 8.89 -11.21
N ILE A 141 -10.88 9.97 -10.69
CA ILE A 141 -11.56 10.82 -9.69
C ILE A 141 -12.86 11.44 -10.26
N PRO A 142 -12.88 12.11 -11.43
CA PRO A 142 -14.11 12.64 -11.98
C PRO A 142 -15.15 11.55 -12.30
N LYS A 143 -14.68 10.38 -12.74
CA LYS A 143 -15.55 9.25 -13.10
C LYS A 143 -16.24 8.63 -11.90
N TYR A 144 -15.49 8.38 -10.82
CA TYR A 144 -15.99 7.60 -9.66
C TYR A 144 -16.39 8.49 -8.48
N LYS A 145 -15.97 9.75 -8.47
CA LYS A 145 -16.24 10.74 -7.40
C LYS A 145 -16.01 10.14 -6.01
N PRO A 146 -14.79 9.62 -5.72
CA PRO A 146 -14.52 8.97 -4.46
C PRO A 146 -14.51 9.99 -3.31
N ASP A 147 -14.84 9.51 -2.11
CA ASP A 147 -14.67 10.23 -0.85
C ASP A 147 -13.28 9.95 -0.24
N ILE A 148 -12.67 8.83 -0.66
CA ILE A 148 -11.37 8.35 -0.18
C ILE A 148 -10.55 7.85 -1.37
N LEU A 149 -9.33 8.35 -1.49
CA LEU A 149 -8.34 7.87 -2.46
C LEU A 149 -7.20 7.16 -1.73
N ILE A 150 -6.92 5.93 -2.11
CA ILE A 150 -5.76 5.15 -1.66
C ILE A 150 -4.82 4.95 -2.84
N VAL A 151 -3.56 5.34 -2.69
CA VAL A 151 -2.51 5.23 -3.72
C VAL A 151 -1.36 4.46 -3.14
N THR A 152 -1.24 3.18 -3.52
CA THR A 152 -0.24 2.25 -2.99
C THR A 152 0.51 1.50 -4.08
N GLY A 153 1.52 0.77 -3.69
CA GLY A 153 2.35 -0.03 -4.58
C GLY A 153 3.58 -0.53 -3.86
N HIS A 154 4.72 -0.55 -4.54
CA HIS A 154 6.01 -0.85 -3.97
C HIS A 154 6.90 0.40 -3.96
N ASP A 155 7.66 0.58 -2.89
CA ASP A 155 8.70 1.61 -2.82
C ASP A 155 9.89 1.11 -2.01
N SER A 156 10.97 1.83 -2.05
CA SER A 156 12.13 1.67 -1.17
C SER A 156 13.09 2.84 -1.31
N MET A 157 13.91 3.03 -0.31
CA MET A 157 15.13 3.85 -0.45
C MET A 157 16.17 3.09 -1.28
N ILE A 158 16.82 3.80 -2.21
CA ILE A 158 17.86 3.23 -3.09
C ILE A 158 19.14 2.96 -2.31
N LYS A 159 19.46 3.84 -1.33
CA LYS A 159 20.60 3.66 -0.43
C LYS A 159 20.17 4.01 0.99
N ALA A 160 20.34 3.08 1.91
CA ALA A 160 20.11 3.33 3.34
C ALA A 160 21.12 4.35 3.89
N GLY A 161 20.66 5.26 4.75
CA GLY A 161 21.53 6.21 5.46
C GLY A 161 21.93 7.47 4.71
N ILE A 162 21.42 7.70 3.49
CA ILE A 162 21.67 8.93 2.72
C ILE A 162 20.43 9.82 2.81
N ASN A 163 20.65 11.12 2.76
CA ASN A 163 19.68 12.22 2.85
C ASN A 163 18.21 11.82 2.58
N TYR A 164 17.42 11.69 3.64
CA TYR A 164 15.99 11.36 3.57
C TYR A 164 15.15 12.41 2.83
N ASN A 165 15.68 13.63 2.64
CA ASN A 165 14.98 14.73 2.01
C ASN A 165 15.24 14.83 0.49
N ASP A 166 15.94 13.88 -0.11
CA ASP A 166 16.16 13.85 -1.55
C ASP A 166 15.27 12.80 -2.21
N ILE A 167 14.35 13.24 -3.07
CA ILE A 167 13.42 12.38 -3.82
C ILE A 167 14.14 11.35 -4.71
N HIS A 168 15.35 11.64 -5.15
CA HIS A 168 16.14 10.73 -5.97
C HIS A 168 16.62 9.49 -5.21
N ASN A 169 16.56 9.52 -3.89
CA ASN A 169 16.84 8.36 -3.04
C ASN A 169 15.67 7.39 -2.90
N TYR A 170 14.53 7.68 -3.52
CA TYR A 170 13.33 6.84 -3.48
C TYR A 170 12.97 6.32 -4.87
N ARG A 171 12.55 5.05 -4.94
CA ARG A 171 12.24 4.45 -6.26
C ARG A 171 10.93 4.96 -6.84
N ASN A 172 9.87 4.98 -6.04
CA ASN A 172 8.52 5.26 -6.52
C ASN A 172 7.81 6.41 -5.80
N SER A 173 8.36 6.96 -4.71
CA SER A 173 7.74 8.06 -3.95
C SER A 173 7.30 9.23 -4.82
N LYS A 174 8.07 9.57 -5.87
CA LYS A 174 7.71 10.64 -6.82
C LYS A 174 6.35 10.43 -7.47
N TYR A 175 5.95 9.19 -7.73
CA TYR A 175 4.66 8.87 -8.34
C TYR A 175 3.52 8.98 -7.36
N PHE A 176 3.75 8.62 -6.09
CA PHE A 176 2.76 8.83 -5.03
C PHE A 176 2.54 10.32 -4.78
N ILE A 177 3.61 11.11 -4.65
CA ILE A 177 3.55 12.57 -4.52
C ILE A 177 2.77 13.18 -5.69
N GLN A 178 3.13 12.83 -6.93
CA GLN A 178 2.45 13.35 -8.11
C GLN A 178 0.98 12.95 -8.15
N SER A 179 0.62 11.73 -7.73
CA SER A 179 -0.77 11.28 -7.64
C SER A 179 -1.58 12.11 -6.65
N VAL A 180 -1.00 12.45 -5.50
CA VAL A 180 -1.63 13.32 -4.51
C VAL A 180 -1.84 14.73 -5.07
N ILE A 181 -0.81 15.31 -5.71
CA ILE A 181 -0.90 16.64 -6.36
C ILE A 181 -2.02 16.65 -7.40
N GLU A 182 -2.09 15.64 -8.28
CA GLU A 182 -3.14 15.59 -9.30
C GLU A 182 -4.54 15.41 -8.68
N ALA A 183 -4.65 14.65 -7.60
CA ALA A 183 -5.91 14.53 -6.87
C ALA A 183 -6.34 15.88 -6.26
N ARG A 184 -5.42 16.64 -5.67
CA ARG A 184 -5.69 17.95 -5.06
C ARG A 184 -6.00 19.04 -6.08
N LYS A 185 -5.49 18.96 -7.30
CA LYS A 185 -5.91 19.85 -8.40
C LYS A 185 -7.40 19.66 -8.74
N ILE A 186 -7.93 18.44 -8.60
CA ILE A 186 -9.34 18.13 -8.91
C ILE A 186 -10.23 18.41 -7.69
N ILE A 187 -9.81 17.97 -6.50
CA ILE A 187 -10.52 18.17 -5.24
C ILE A 187 -9.54 18.77 -4.22
N PRO A 188 -9.43 20.11 -4.15
CA PRO A 188 -8.48 20.79 -3.26
C PRO A 188 -8.73 20.54 -1.76
N SER A 189 -10.00 20.37 -1.39
CA SER A 189 -10.42 20.28 0.00
C SER A 189 -10.07 18.94 0.64
N ASN A 190 -9.31 18.97 1.73
CA ASN A 190 -9.02 17.80 2.57
C ASN A 190 -10.29 17.24 3.25
N LYS A 191 -11.36 18.06 3.36
CA LYS A 191 -12.64 17.62 3.91
C LYS A 191 -13.46 16.81 2.91
N ASP A 192 -13.28 17.07 1.61
CA ASP A 192 -14.09 16.42 0.56
C ASP A 192 -13.44 15.11 0.09
N LEU A 193 -12.11 15.07 -0.04
CA LEU A 193 -11.37 13.88 -0.41
C LEU A 193 -10.30 13.56 0.65
N ALA A 194 -10.44 12.44 1.32
CA ALA A 194 -9.37 11.89 2.16
C ALA A 194 -8.37 11.13 1.28
N ILE A 195 -7.07 11.36 1.45
CA ILE A 195 -6.02 10.70 0.66
C ILE A 195 -5.05 9.98 1.58
N PHE A 196 -4.83 8.69 1.32
CA PHE A 196 -3.69 7.91 1.80
C PHE A 196 -2.74 7.63 0.64
N ALA A 197 -1.43 7.81 0.83
CA ALA A 197 -0.46 7.49 -0.20
C ALA A 197 0.84 6.89 0.37
N GLY A 198 1.52 6.05 -0.44
CA GLY A 198 2.84 5.50 -0.15
C GLY A 198 2.87 3.98 0.04
N ALA A 199 4.08 3.48 0.29
CA ALA A 199 4.44 2.08 0.46
C ALA A 199 5.60 1.95 1.48
N CYS A 200 6.33 0.83 1.50
CA CYS A 200 7.50 0.65 2.36
C CYS A 200 8.56 1.73 2.07
N GLN A 201 9.11 2.31 3.13
CA GLN A 201 10.20 3.30 3.06
C GLN A 201 9.92 4.53 2.16
N SER A 202 8.67 4.86 1.90
CA SER A 202 8.31 6.03 1.08
C SER A 202 8.73 7.36 1.72
N PHE A 203 8.88 8.38 0.90
CA PHE A 203 9.19 9.75 1.32
C PHE A 203 7.97 10.41 1.98
N PHE A 204 7.74 10.04 3.23
CA PHE A 204 6.56 10.41 4.03
C PHE A 204 6.29 11.92 4.02
N GLU A 205 7.31 12.75 4.35
CA GLU A 205 7.18 14.18 4.52
C GLU A 205 6.72 14.86 3.22
N ALA A 206 7.30 14.46 2.09
CA ALA A 206 6.94 15.02 0.79
C ALA A 206 5.52 14.58 0.36
N ILE A 207 5.09 13.35 0.71
CA ILE A 207 3.73 12.88 0.44
C ILE A 207 2.72 13.69 1.27
N ILE A 208 2.97 13.91 2.57
CA ILE A 208 2.11 14.74 3.42
C ILE A 208 2.07 16.18 2.93
N THR A 209 3.22 16.78 2.64
CA THR A 209 3.33 18.16 2.13
C THR A 209 2.61 18.34 0.79
N SER A 210 2.53 17.29 -0.04
CA SER A 210 1.77 17.32 -1.30
C SER A 210 0.25 17.32 -1.11
N GLY A 211 -0.23 17.12 0.13
CA GLY A 211 -1.65 17.20 0.50
C GLY A 211 -2.31 15.88 0.86
N ALA A 212 -1.56 14.80 1.12
CA ALA A 212 -2.12 13.57 1.66
C ALA A 212 -2.59 13.77 3.11
N ASN A 213 -3.68 13.09 3.50
CA ASN A 213 -4.17 13.08 4.86
C ASN A 213 -3.38 12.13 5.76
N PHE A 214 -3.02 10.98 5.17
CA PHE A 214 -2.19 9.95 5.80
C PHE A 214 -1.16 9.46 4.78
N ALA A 215 0.00 9.06 5.27
CA ALA A 215 1.05 8.47 4.44
C ALA A 215 1.77 7.35 5.18
N SER A 216 2.41 6.49 4.40
CA SER A 216 3.18 5.36 4.94
C SER A 216 4.61 5.74 5.27
N SER A 217 5.15 5.00 6.23
CA SER A 217 6.57 4.87 6.54
C SER A 217 7.29 6.14 6.99
N PRO A 218 6.75 6.91 7.97
CA PRO A 218 7.51 8.03 8.53
C PRO A 218 8.87 7.61 9.11
N ALA A 219 8.97 6.39 9.67
CA ALA A 219 10.23 5.82 10.15
C ALA A 219 11.03 5.05 9.07
N ARG A 220 10.65 5.13 7.80
CA ARG A 220 11.29 4.40 6.67
C ARG A 220 11.36 2.89 6.87
N ILE A 221 10.36 2.31 7.52
CA ILE A 221 10.24 0.87 7.78
C ILE A 221 9.40 0.15 6.71
N LEU A 222 9.38 -1.17 6.79
CA LEU A 222 8.45 -2.00 6.02
C LEU A 222 7.07 -1.93 6.65
N ILE A 223 6.07 -1.50 5.91
CA ILE A 223 4.68 -1.43 6.37
C ILE A 223 3.93 -2.74 6.13
N ASP A 224 2.91 -2.98 6.93
CA ASP A 224 2.01 -4.10 6.69
C ASP A 224 1.09 -3.85 5.49
N PHE A 225 0.74 -4.93 4.79
CA PHE A 225 -0.21 -4.87 3.68
C PHE A 225 -1.58 -4.32 4.13
N MET A 226 -2.00 -4.68 5.34
CA MET A 226 -3.31 -4.29 5.87
C MET A 226 -3.40 -2.83 6.29
N ASP A 227 -2.27 -2.18 6.62
CA ASP A 227 -2.29 -0.82 7.17
C ASP A 227 -3.06 0.19 6.30
N PRO A 228 -2.83 0.29 4.96
CA PRO A 228 -3.63 1.18 4.10
C PRO A 228 -5.12 0.83 4.07
N LEU A 229 -5.46 -0.46 4.18
CA LEU A 229 -6.85 -0.94 4.16
C LEU A 229 -7.57 -0.57 5.46
N ILE A 230 -6.87 -0.67 6.59
CA ILE A 230 -7.36 -0.28 7.91
C ILE A 230 -7.65 1.22 7.96
N VAL A 231 -6.72 2.05 7.44
CA VAL A 231 -6.93 3.50 7.34
C VAL A 231 -8.17 3.80 6.49
N ALA A 232 -8.29 3.17 5.32
CA ALA A 232 -9.45 3.33 4.44
C ALA A 232 -10.76 2.92 5.12
N GLU A 233 -10.79 1.76 5.80
CA GLU A 233 -11.96 1.27 6.55
C GLU A 233 -12.36 2.28 7.64
N LYS A 234 -11.41 2.75 8.45
CA LYS A 234 -11.70 3.70 9.53
C LYS A 234 -12.29 4.99 9.00
N ILE A 235 -11.72 5.57 7.94
CA ILE A 235 -12.25 6.79 7.32
C ILE A 235 -13.64 6.53 6.74
N ALA A 236 -13.83 5.43 6.00
CA ALA A 236 -15.10 5.12 5.33
C ALA A 236 -16.24 4.87 6.31
N THR A 237 -15.94 4.34 7.49
CA THR A 237 -16.95 3.93 8.49
C THR A 237 -17.16 4.94 9.61
N THR A 238 -16.35 6.00 9.70
CA THR A 238 -16.51 7.07 10.66
C THR A 238 -17.46 8.14 10.12
N SER A 239 -18.32 8.67 10.98
CA SER A 239 -19.29 9.71 10.61
C SER A 239 -18.59 10.96 10.03
N ARG A 240 -19.25 11.64 9.04
CA ARG A 240 -18.74 12.85 8.37
C ARG A 240 -18.51 14.03 9.32
N ASN A 241 -19.15 14.04 10.47
CA ASN A 241 -18.98 15.08 11.50
C ASN A 241 -17.86 14.79 12.50
N LYS A 242 -17.20 13.63 12.43
CA LYS A 242 -16.09 13.27 13.30
C LYS A 242 -14.76 13.40 12.57
N PHE A 243 -13.81 14.12 13.19
CA PHE A 243 -12.43 14.16 12.73
C PHE A 243 -11.65 12.94 13.26
N LEU A 244 -10.92 12.30 12.39
CA LEU A 244 -10.07 11.15 12.66
C LEU A 244 -8.61 11.58 12.65
N THR A 245 -7.89 11.24 13.71
CA THR A 245 -6.44 11.34 13.81
C THR A 245 -5.79 9.97 13.73
N ILE A 246 -4.47 9.92 13.64
CA ILE A 246 -3.75 8.64 13.72
C ILE A 246 -4.00 7.93 15.06
N ASN A 247 -4.21 8.64 16.16
CA ASN A 247 -4.48 8.04 17.46
C ASN A 247 -5.78 7.23 17.51
N ASP A 248 -6.76 7.55 16.64
CA ASP A 248 -8.01 6.79 16.50
C ASP A 248 -7.81 5.45 15.74
N ILE A 249 -6.64 5.26 15.11
CA ILE A 249 -6.33 4.14 14.21
C ILE A 249 -5.17 3.29 14.73
N ILE A 250 -4.30 3.87 15.54
CA ILE A 250 -2.97 3.35 15.90
C ILE A 250 -2.97 1.93 16.46
N GLU A 251 -3.97 1.57 17.26
CA GLU A 251 -4.09 0.24 17.88
C GLU A 251 -4.39 -0.87 16.87
N ASP A 252 -4.90 -0.51 15.69
CA ASP A 252 -5.20 -1.45 14.61
C ASP A 252 -4.03 -1.61 13.62
N LEU A 253 -2.98 -0.77 13.72
CA LEU A 253 -1.79 -0.79 12.85
C LEU A 253 -0.69 -1.64 13.47
N ARG A 254 0.05 -2.41 12.63
CA ARG A 254 1.15 -3.27 13.09
C ARG A 254 2.26 -2.49 13.80
N ASP A 255 2.71 -1.40 13.20
CA ASP A 255 3.86 -0.61 13.67
C ASP A 255 3.45 0.80 14.19
N GLY A 256 2.16 1.01 14.38
CA GLY A 256 1.62 2.27 14.88
C GLY A 256 2.10 3.48 14.06
N LYS A 257 2.46 4.58 14.75
CA LYS A 257 2.96 5.81 14.12
C LYS A 257 4.27 5.66 13.33
N LYS A 258 5.05 4.62 13.58
CA LYS A 258 6.27 4.34 12.79
C LYS A 258 5.92 3.84 11.38
N GLY A 259 4.82 3.11 11.25
CA GLY A 259 4.34 2.59 9.97
C GLY A 259 3.49 3.60 9.20
N ILE A 260 2.56 4.26 9.86
CA ILE A 260 1.61 5.22 9.28
C ILE A 260 1.49 6.43 10.19
N ASP A 261 1.47 7.64 9.60
CA ASP A 261 1.11 8.86 10.31
C ASP A 261 0.42 9.85 9.34
N GLY A 262 -0.05 11.00 9.85
CA GLY A 262 -0.69 12.01 9.01
C GLY A 262 -1.35 13.13 9.79
N VAL A 263 -1.95 14.03 9.03
CA VAL A 263 -2.64 15.24 9.55
C VAL A 263 -4.10 14.98 9.96
N GLY A 264 -4.58 13.77 9.69
CA GLY A 264 -5.97 13.43 9.97
C GLY A 264 -6.94 13.72 8.82
N SER A 265 -8.19 13.27 8.99
CA SER A 265 -9.26 13.44 8.02
C SER A 265 -10.64 13.48 8.69
N MET A 266 -11.60 14.14 8.06
CA MET A 266 -13.02 13.92 8.39
C MET A 266 -13.43 12.51 7.99
N GLY A 267 -14.29 11.88 8.78
CA GLY A 267 -14.95 10.64 8.40
C GLY A 267 -15.77 10.79 7.12
N LYS A 268 -16.19 9.67 6.52
CA LYS A 268 -16.88 9.64 5.21
C LYS A 268 -18.20 8.84 5.23
N ARG A 269 -18.68 8.46 6.40
CA ARG A 269 -19.97 7.78 6.53
C ARG A 269 -21.09 8.81 6.69
N ASP A 270 -22.10 8.71 5.84
CA ASP A 270 -23.36 9.44 6.02
C ASP A 270 -24.17 8.84 7.19
N LEU A 271 -24.96 9.66 7.90
CA LEU A 271 -25.76 9.26 9.08
C LEU A 271 -27.03 8.51 8.69
#